data_ddce6f4fc3f7df5e93c5a5d478368e60
#
_entry.id   ddce6f4fc3f7df5e93c5a5d478368e60
#
_cell.length_a   1.000
_cell.length_b   1.000
_cell.length_c   1.000
_cell.angle_alpha   90.00
_cell.angle_beta   90.00
_cell.angle_gamma   90.00
#
_symmetry.space_group_name_H-M   'P 1'
#
loop_
_entity.id
_entity.type
_entity.pdbx_description
1 polymer ?
#
loop_
_entity_poly.entity_id
_entity_poly.type
_entity_poly.pdbx_seq_one_letter_code
_entity_poly.pdbx_strand_id
1 'polypeptide(L)'
;MKALIKESYISLKNRLGRIPLLYDFYENQEIDPLVIIREYKTYDAFMVAMEQDKYKNVLNEQEKLTLEYLSKTVLSGVRPDELVILSQLLHRDHIAVADFIKEYQNTYGIEISTSRVKEAVQVLQGHFVSKEAEYQKYCQIDILENDPAGMIKRLQSYTERLTHIPFYTQVEDIIKVGIARYKEKYLPGIKSEDPFVLYEKYSRRDVSLLMNCGKDLSSIMYGMKRIENDVFIFITYHKEESQDEKNYVDGKPDYADAFEDNLIFKWDSQIGKGLDSSYMKDVLGADRKHLFVKKSDAETSFYYMGQFDVLEARNAQKEDNRGRMQPITKVTMKMHHAVREDLLRYLQSHITA
;
A
#
# COMPACT_ATOMS: atom_id res chain seq x y z
N MET A 1 -12.18 -6.61 15.26
CA MET A 1 -11.04 -7.14 14.46
C MET A 1 -10.28 -8.24 15.19
N LYS A 2 -9.72 -8.04 16.39
CA LYS A 2 -8.94 -9.07 17.13
C LYS A 2 -9.69 -10.40 17.34
N ALA A 3 -11.01 -10.37 17.62
CA ALA A 3 -11.81 -11.58 17.76
C ALA A 3 -11.86 -12.40 16.46
N LEU A 4 -12.09 -11.75 15.32
CA LEU A 4 -12.09 -12.40 14.00
C LEU A 4 -10.73 -13.03 13.66
N ILE A 5 -9.63 -12.34 13.96
CA ILE A 5 -8.28 -12.88 13.75
C ILE A 5 -8.08 -14.14 14.59
N LYS A 6 -8.52 -14.12 15.87
CA LYS A 6 -8.41 -15.27 16.77
C LYS A 6 -9.24 -16.46 16.30
N GLU A 7 -10.46 -16.23 15.84
CA GLU A 7 -11.34 -17.27 15.30
C GLU A 7 -10.73 -17.92 14.05
N SER A 8 -10.26 -17.11 13.09
CA SER A 8 -9.57 -17.58 11.90
C SER A 8 -8.31 -18.38 12.24
N TYR A 9 -7.52 -17.91 13.22
CA TYR A 9 -6.33 -18.62 13.71
C TYR A 9 -6.67 -20.01 14.25
N ILE A 10 -7.67 -20.10 15.15
CA ILE A 10 -8.07 -21.37 15.76
C ILE A 10 -8.59 -22.34 14.69
N SER A 11 -9.44 -21.87 13.79
CA SER A 11 -9.98 -22.65 12.68
C SER A 11 -8.85 -23.23 11.81
N LEU A 12 -7.94 -22.37 11.36
CA LEU A 12 -6.84 -22.75 10.49
C LEU A 12 -5.85 -23.70 11.18
N LYS A 13 -5.49 -23.42 12.43
CA LYS A 13 -4.62 -24.29 13.25
C LYS A 13 -5.19 -25.70 13.40
N ASN A 14 -6.48 -25.81 13.68
CA ASN A 14 -7.15 -27.12 13.82
C ASN A 14 -7.17 -27.89 12.49
N ARG A 15 -7.42 -27.19 11.37
CA ARG A 15 -7.44 -27.78 10.04
C ARG A 15 -6.07 -28.28 9.58
N LEU A 16 -5.03 -27.51 9.88
CA LEU A 16 -3.65 -27.86 9.50
C LEU A 16 -2.96 -28.84 10.47
N GLY A 17 -3.45 -28.98 11.70
CA GLY A 17 -2.80 -29.76 12.76
C GLY A 17 -1.45 -29.18 13.24
N ARG A 18 -1.13 -27.94 12.88
CA ARG A 18 0.08 -27.22 13.26
C ARG A 18 -0.18 -25.72 13.40
N ILE A 19 0.77 -25.00 13.93
CA ILE A 19 0.74 -23.53 13.98
C ILE A 19 0.81 -23.00 12.53
N PRO A 20 -0.18 -22.20 12.08
CA PRO A 20 -0.18 -21.62 10.74
C PRO A 20 0.78 -20.43 10.64
N LEU A 21 1.50 -20.32 9.54
CA LEU A 21 2.28 -19.15 9.13
C LEU A 21 1.39 -18.13 8.40
N LEU A 22 1.90 -16.93 8.09
CA LEU A 22 1.14 -15.91 7.34
C LEU A 22 0.73 -16.42 5.96
N TYR A 23 1.59 -17.20 5.29
CA TYR A 23 1.29 -17.79 4.00
C TYR A 23 0.11 -18.78 4.07
N ASP A 24 -0.02 -19.55 5.15
CA ASP A 24 -1.15 -20.47 5.32
C ASP A 24 -2.50 -19.72 5.35
N PHE A 25 -2.56 -18.55 5.99
CA PHE A 25 -3.76 -17.70 5.97
C PHE A 25 -4.09 -17.22 4.55
N TYR A 26 -3.07 -16.81 3.81
CA TYR A 26 -3.23 -16.35 2.44
C TYR A 26 -3.70 -17.48 1.51
N GLU A 27 -3.00 -18.60 1.52
CA GLU A 27 -3.26 -19.77 0.66
C GLU A 27 -4.64 -20.40 0.90
N ASN A 28 -5.09 -20.41 2.15
CA ASN A 28 -6.40 -20.96 2.52
C ASN A 28 -7.54 -19.92 2.47
N GLN A 29 -7.30 -18.72 1.94
CA GLN A 29 -8.29 -17.64 1.82
C GLN A 29 -8.97 -17.29 3.16
N GLU A 30 -8.21 -17.38 4.23
CA GLU A 30 -8.61 -16.97 5.58
C GLU A 30 -8.44 -15.44 5.70
N ILE A 31 -8.29 -14.93 6.92
CA ILE A 31 -8.06 -13.50 7.10
C ILE A 31 -6.77 -13.05 6.38
N ASP A 32 -6.82 -11.91 5.68
CA ASP A 32 -5.66 -11.39 4.95
C ASP A 32 -4.47 -11.14 5.90
N PRO A 33 -3.27 -11.68 5.61
CA PRO A 33 -2.06 -11.44 6.38
C PRO A 33 -1.77 -9.96 6.67
N LEU A 34 -2.12 -9.05 5.76
CA LEU A 34 -1.99 -7.60 5.99
C LEU A 34 -2.84 -7.09 7.16
N VAL A 35 -4.00 -7.71 7.41
CA VAL A 35 -4.85 -7.38 8.57
C VAL A 35 -4.19 -7.84 9.86
N ILE A 36 -3.57 -9.02 9.85
CA ILE A 36 -2.81 -9.55 11.00
C ILE A 36 -1.63 -8.62 11.32
N ILE A 37 -0.83 -8.27 10.32
CA ILE A 37 0.35 -7.40 10.48
C ILE A 37 -0.05 -5.97 10.90
N ARG A 38 -1.15 -5.46 10.40
CA ARG A 38 -1.67 -4.16 10.84
C ARG A 38 -2.01 -4.13 12.32
N GLU A 39 -2.59 -5.22 12.83
CA GLU A 39 -3.02 -5.32 14.22
C GLU A 39 -1.86 -5.62 15.19
N TYR A 40 -0.93 -6.48 14.78
CA TYR A 40 0.12 -7.02 15.65
C TYR A 40 1.54 -6.58 15.27
N LYS A 41 1.72 -5.91 14.13
CA LYS A 41 2.99 -5.41 13.54
C LYS A 41 3.91 -6.52 13.01
N THR A 42 4.06 -7.62 13.71
CA THR A 42 4.86 -8.78 13.29
C THR A 42 4.11 -10.08 13.55
N TYR A 43 4.51 -11.13 12.83
CA TYR A 43 3.99 -12.48 13.09
C TYR A 43 4.34 -12.95 14.49
N ASP A 44 5.53 -12.63 15.01
CA ASP A 44 5.95 -13.00 16.36
C ASP A 44 5.02 -12.40 17.45
N ALA A 45 4.70 -11.11 17.34
CA ALA A 45 3.76 -10.46 18.27
C ALA A 45 2.33 -11.04 18.14
N PHE A 46 1.92 -11.43 16.94
CA PHE A 46 0.68 -12.15 16.72
C PHE A 46 0.67 -13.50 17.44
N MET A 47 1.77 -14.28 17.34
CA MET A 47 1.89 -15.58 17.98
C MET A 47 1.88 -15.47 19.52
N VAL A 48 2.56 -14.47 20.08
CA VAL A 48 2.50 -14.17 21.52
C VAL A 48 1.05 -13.93 21.95
N ALA A 49 0.26 -13.20 21.16
CA ALA A 49 -1.14 -12.92 21.48
C ALA A 49 -2.07 -14.16 21.35
N MET A 50 -1.77 -15.06 20.40
CA MET A 50 -2.61 -16.25 20.14
C MET A 50 -2.29 -17.41 21.09
N GLU A 51 -1.03 -17.71 21.33
CA GLU A 51 -0.56 -18.88 22.07
C GLU A 51 -0.20 -18.56 23.54
N GLN A 52 -0.18 -17.28 23.91
CA GLN A 52 0.12 -16.80 25.28
C GLN A 52 1.29 -17.56 25.93
N ASP A 53 1.02 -18.39 26.97
CA ASP A 53 2.04 -19.08 27.73
C ASP A 53 2.79 -20.20 26.97
N LYS A 54 2.29 -20.59 25.80
CA LYS A 54 2.89 -21.68 24.99
C LYS A 54 3.93 -21.20 23.98
N TYR A 55 3.81 -19.97 23.52
CA TYR A 55 4.75 -19.38 22.57
C TYR A 55 5.80 -18.54 23.30
N LYS A 56 7.05 -18.97 23.22
CA LYS A 56 8.17 -18.18 23.74
C LYS A 56 8.68 -17.29 22.61
N ASN A 57 8.69 -15.99 22.86
CA ASN A 57 9.37 -15.04 21.98
C ASN A 57 10.87 -15.31 21.99
N VAL A 58 11.39 -15.78 20.88
CA VAL A 58 12.81 -16.14 20.69
C VAL A 58 13.59 -15.13 19.86
N LEU A 59 12.89 -14.15 19.23
CA LEU A 59 13.50 -13.10 18.43
C LEU A 59 14.05 -11.99 19.34
N ASN A 60 15.23 -11.49 19.00
CA ASN A 60 15.74 -10.28 19.63
C ASN A 60 15.09 -9.02 19.04
N GLU A 61 15.35 -7.86 19.64
CA GLU A 61 14.70 -6.60 19.24
C GLU A 61 15.06 -6.16 17.82
N GLN A 62 16.30 -6.36 17.40
CA GLN A 62 16.74 -6.02 16.03
C GLN A 62 16.01 -6.86 15.00
N GLU A 63 15.87 -8.16 15.23
CA GLU A 63 15.13 -9.09 14.36
C GLU A 63 13.66 -8.69 14.25
N LYS A 64 13.00 -8.35 15.37
CA LYS A 64 11.61 -7.88 15.38
C LYS A 64 11.42 -6.61 14.57
N LEU A 65 12.29 -5.63 14.76
CA LEU A 65 12.20 -4.36 14.06
C LEU A 65 12.46 -4.52 12.55
N THR A 66 13.39 -5.38 12.17
CA THR A 66 13.63 -5.72 10.76
C THR A 66 12.40 -6.42 10.14
N LEU A 67 11.80 -7.38 10.83
CA LEU A 67 10.57 -8.04 10.37
C LEU A 67 9.38 -7.08 10.29
N GLU A 68 9.26 -6.14 11.25
CA GLU A 68 8.24 -5.08 11.18
C GLU A 68 8.44 -4.22 9.93
N TYR A 69 9.67 -3.82 9.63
CA TYR A 69 10.00 -3.04 8.44
C TYR A 69 9.68 -3.80 7.15
N LEU A 70 10.14 -5.04 7.03
CA LEU A 70 9.89 -5.87 5.85
C LEU A 70 8.39 -6.12 5.66
N SER A 71 7.67 -6.47 6.72
CA SER A 71 6.22 -6.69 6.66
C SER A 71 5.46 -5.44 6.19
N LYS A 72 5.84 -4.26 6.69
CA LYS A 72 5.24 -2.98 6.26
C LYS A 72 5.56 -2.63 4.80
N THR A 73 6.70 -3.09 4.29
CA THR A 73 7.26 -2.60 3.02
C THR A 73 6.95 -3.53 1.86
N VAL A 74 7.06 -4.85 2.06
CA VAL A 74 7.00 -5.80 0.94
C VAL A 74 5.85 -6.81 1.02
N LEU A 75 5.20 -6.98 2.18
CA LEU A 75 4.13 -7.98 2.35
C LEU A 75 2.90 -7.69 1.47
N SER A 76 2.64 -6.42 1.13
CA SER A 76 1.54 -6.05 0.23
C SER A 76 1.67 -6.68 -1.15
N GLY A 77 2.88 -6.99 -1.57
CA GLY A 77 3.16 -7.63 -2.86
C GLY A 77 2.84 -6.76 -4.07
N VAL A 78 2.71 -5.45 -3.91
CA VAL A 78 2.39 -4.53 -5.03
C VAL A 78 3.52 -4.43 -6.05
N ARG A 79 4.75 -4.70 -5.61
CA ARG A 79 5.97 -4.72 -6.44
C ARG A 79 6.82 -5.92 -6.03
N PRO A 80 7.28 -6.76 -6.96
CA PRO A 80 8.04 -7.96 -6.63
C PRO A 80 9.54 -7.71 -6.50
N ASP A 81 10.06 -6.54 -6.86
CA ASP A 81 11.49 -6.25 -6.98
C ASP A 81 12.27 -6.61 -5.69
N GLU A 82 11.85 -6.05 -4.57
CA GLU A 82 12.44 -6.29 -3.25
C GLU A 82 12.30 -7.74 -2.81
N LEU A 83 11.12 -8.34 -3.10
CA LEU A 83 10.82 -9.73 -2.73
C LEU A 83 11.73 -10.71 -3.47
N VAL A 84 12.00 -10.47 -4.76
CA VAL A 84 12.87 -11.32 -5.58
C VAL A 84 14.33 -11.17 -5.13
N ILE A 85 14.79 -9.95 -4.84
CA ILE A 85 16.13 -9.72 -4.28
C ILE A 85 16.28 -10.47 -2.94
N LEU A 86 15.33 -10.30 -2.01
CA LEU A 86 15.34 -11.01 -0.72
C LEU A 86 15.34 -12.52 -0.90
N SER A 87 14.46 -13.06 -1.78
CA SER A 87 14.36 -14.48 -2.07
C SER A 87 15.67 -15.07 -2.57
N GLN A 88 16.35 -14.38 -3.48
CA GLN A 88 17.65 -14.84 -3.99
C GLN A 88 18.73 -14.76 -2.91
N LEU A 89 18.74 -13.69 -2.08
CA LEU A 89 19.71 -13.51 -1.00
C LEU A 89 19.49 -14.45 0.20
N LEU A 90 18.38 -15.16 0.30
CA LEU A 90 18.26 -16.28 1.25
C LEU A 90 19.23 -17.42 0.93
N HIS A 91 19.54 -17.63 -0.36
CA HIS A 91 20.27 -18.78 -0.85
C HIS A 91 21.62 -18.43 -1.51
N ARG A 92 21.87 -17.15 -1.80
CA ARG A 92 23.08 -16.66 -2.49
C ARG A 92 23.68 -15.51 -1.68
N ASP A 93 25.00 -15.39 -1.66
CA ASP A 93 25.69 -14.28 -0.99
C ASP A 93 25.74 -13.02 -1.86
N HIS A 94 25.60 -13.17 -3.18
CA HIS A 94 25.62 -12.08 -4.13
C HIS A 94 24.78 -12.36 -5.38
N ILE A 95 24.34 -11.29 -6.03
CA ILE A 95 23.52 -11.30 -7.25
C ILE A 95 24.11 -10.28 -8.22
N ALA A 96 24.47 -10.68 -9.45
CA ALA A 96 24.81 -9.72 -10.49
C ALA A 96 23.54 -9.00 -10.98
N VAL A 97 23.56 -7.68 -11.02
CA VAL A 97 22.39 -6.87 -11.45
C VAL A 97 21.93 -7.26 -12.86
N ALA A 98 22.86 -7.54 -13.77
CA ALA A 98 22.52 -7.96 -15.13
C ALA A 98 21.79 -9.31 -15.17
N ASP A 99 22.23 -10.28 -14.35
CA ASP A 99 21.57 -11.59 -14.25
C ASP A 99 20.20 -11.45 -13.59
N PHE A 100 20.08 -10.61 -12.54
CA PHE A 100 18.81 -10.30 -11.90
C PHE A 100 17.80 -9.76 -12.90
N ILE A 101 18.16 -8.76 -13.70
CA ILE A 101 17.27 -8.16 -14.72
C ILE A 101 16.80 -9.23 -15.71
N LYS A 102 17.69 -10.10 -16.18
CA LYS A 102 17.37 -11.17 -17.13
C LYS A 102 16.44 -12.22 -16.50
N GLU A 103 16.74 -12.69 -15.28
CA GLU A 103 15.90 -13.65 -14.55
C GLU A 103 14.52 -13.06 -14.26
N TYR A 104 14.45 -11.78 -13.87
CA TYR A 104 13.22 -11.06 -13.60
C TYR A 104 12.33 -10.96 -14.84
N GLN A 105 12.89 -10.55 -15.98
CA GLN A 105 12.17 -10.47 -17.26
C GLN A 105 11.64 -11.85 -17.70
N ASN A 106 12.45 -12.90 -17.56
CA ASN A 106 12.03 -14.26 -17.89
C ASN A 106 10.90 -14.76 -16.98
N THR A 107 10.88 -14.33 -15.70
CA THR A 107 9.91 -14.81 -14.71
C THR A 107 8.58 -14.08 -14.78
N TYR A 108 8.61 -12.76 -15.00
CA TYR A 108 7.44 -11.88 -14.91
C TYR A 108 7.04 -11.27 -16.26
N GLY A 109 7.85 -11.40 -17.30
CA GLY A 109 7.60 -10.76 -18.60
C GLY A 109 7.73 -9.23 -18.59
N ILE A 110 8.35 -8.66 -17.55
CA ILE A 110 8.47 -7.22 -17.33
C ILE A 110 9.93 -6.80 -17.47
N GLU A 111 10.19 -5.81 -18.30
CA GLU A 111 11.51 -5.17 -18.39
C GLU A 111 11.70 -4.20 -17.22
N ILE A 112 12.86 -4.31 -16.56
CA ILE A 112 13.25 -3.39 -15.50
C ILE A 112 14.62 -2.78 -15.79
N SER A 113 14.79 -1.52 -15.40
CA SER A 113 16.05 -0.81 -15.55
C SER A 113 16.99 -1.05 -14.37
N THR A 114 18.28 -0.83 -14.60
CA THR A 114 19.28 -0.82 -13.51
C THR A 114 18.94 0.22 -12.42
N SER A 115 18.34 1.36 -12.80
CA SER A 115 17.87 2.36 -11.83
C SER A 115 16.82 1.78 -10.90
N ARG A 116 15.83 1.07 -11.45
CA ARG A 116 14.77 0.43 -10.65
C ARG A 116 15.32 -0.62 -9.69
N VAL A 117 16.34 -1.38 -10.11
CA VAL A 117 17.03 -2.33 -9.21
C VAL A 117 17.75 -1.59 -8.07
N LYS A 118 18.44 -0.47 -8.37
CA LYS A 118 19.07 0.36 -7.33
C LYS A 118 18.07 0.90 -6.31
N GLU A 119 16.91 1.32 -6.76
CA GLU A 119 15.84 1.79 -5.88
C GLU A 119 15.31 0.67 -4.99
N ALA A 120 15.11 -0.53 -5.52
CA ALA A 120 14.71 -1.69 -4.70
C ALA A 120 15.77 -2.03 -3.64
N VAL A 121 17.06 -1.93 -3.99
CA VAL A 121 18.17 -2.07 -3.04
C VAL A 121 18.08 -1.01 -1.93
N GLN A 122 17.87 0.27 -2.29
CA GLN A 122 17.72 1.34 -1.30
C GLN A 122 16.52 1.13 -0.37
N VAL A 123 15.41 0.61 -0.91
CA VAL A 123 14.25 0.21 -0.09
C VAL A 123 14.67 -0.84 0.94
N LEU A 124 15.38 -1.89 0.53
CA LEU A 124 15.85 -2.95 1.43
C LEU A 124 16.94 -2.51 2.40
N GLN A 125 17.69 -1.46 2.08
CA GLN A 125 18.61 -0.78 2.99
C GLN A 125 17.91 0.12 4.02
N GLY A 126 16.58 0.21 3.98
CA GLY A 126 15.78 0.97 4.93
C GLY A 126 15.54 2.43 4.57
N HIS A 127 16.00 2.89 3.42
CA HIS A 127 15.82 4.29 3.01
C HIS A 127 14.37 4.66 2.67
N PHE A 128 13.48 3.67 2.53
CA PHE A 128 12.06 3.89 2.28
C PHE A 128 11.27 4.15 3.57
N VAL A 129 11.68 5.19 4.28
CA VAL A 129 11.03 5.72 5.50
C VAL A 129 10.75 7.21 5.35
N SER A 130 9.80 7.72 6.12
CA SER A 130 9.43 9.13 6.06
C SER A 130 10.37 10.04 6.84
N LYS A 131 11.04 9.51 7.87
CA LYS A 131 11.85 10.28 8.84
C LYS A 131 13.09 9.51 9.27
N GLU A 132 14.16 10.25 9.58
CA GLU A 132 15.42 9.70 10.10
C GLU A 132 15.22 8.85 11.36
N ALA A 133 14.33 9.23 12.26
CA ALA A 133 14.01 8.45 13.45
C ALA A 133 13.43 7.05 13.14
N GLU A 134 12.71 6.90 12.03
CA GLU A 134 12.24 5.60 11.56
C GLU A 134 13.39 4.76 10.99
N TYR A 135 14.32 5.38 10.28
CA TYR A 135 15.52 4.71 9.80
C TYR A 135 16.33 4.15 10.96
N GLN A 136 16.65 4.97 11.96
CA GLN A 136 17.38 4.55 13.16
C GLN A 136 16.64 3.44 13.92
N LYS A 137 15.33 3.43 13.91
CA LYS A 137 14.52 2.39 14.55
C LYS A 137 14.60 1.06 13.81
N TYR A 138 14.39 1.05 12.51
CA TYR A 138 14.14 -0.19 11.75
C TYR A 138 15.40 -0.79 11.11
N CYS A 139 16.41 0.02 10.81
CA CYS A 139 17.57 -0.40 10.03
C CYS A 139 18.75 -0.72 10.95
N GLN A 140 18.55 -1.65 11.89
CA GLN A 140 19.58 -2.10 12.83
C GLN A 140 20.31 -3.37 12.33
N ILE A 141 19.80 -4.02 11.29
CA ILE A 141 20.46 -5.12 10.59
C ILE A 141 20.65 -4.68 9.15
N ASP A 142 21.90 -4.53 8.75
CA ASP A 142 22.23 -4.22 7.37
C ASP A 142 22.04 -5.49 6.51
N ILE A 143 21.03 -5.46 5.63
CA ILE A 143 20.62 -6.63 4.84
C ILE A 143 21.56 -6.86 3.67
N LEU A 144 21.87 -5.77 2.92
CA LEU A 144 22.60 -5.86 1.66
C LEU A 144 23.31 -4.54 1.33
N GLU A 145 24.25 -4.61 0.40
CA GLU A 145 24.86 -3.45 -0.24
C GLU A 145 24.88 -3.60 -1.77
N ASN A 146 24.97 -2.49 -2.46
CA ASN A 146 25.19 -2.45 -3.90
C ASN A 146 26.64 -2.04 -4.18
N ASP A 147 27.41 -2.97 -4.73
CA ASP A 147 28.79 -2.75 -5.11
C ASP A 147 28.86 -1.87 -6.40
N PRO A 148 29.82 -0.96 -6.51
CA PRO A 148 30.08 -0.20 -7.73
C PRO A 148 30.27 -1.05 -9.00
N ALA A 149 30.70 -2.31 -8.84
CA ALA A 149 30.84 -3.26 -9.94
C ALA A 149 29.51 -3.86 -10.46
N GLY A 150 28.37 -3.43 -9.91
CA GLY A 150 27.03 -3.90 -10.32
C GLY A 150 26.61 -5.21 -9.65
N MET A 151 27.14 -5.48 -8.46
CA MET A 151 26.75 -6.62 -7.65
C MET A 151 25.92 -6.19 -6.44
N ILE A 152 24.84 -6.89 -6.17
CA ILE A 152 24.09 -6.83 -4.91
C ILE A 152 24.70 -7.89 -3.99
N LYS A 153 25.22 -7.49 -2.84
CA LYS A 153 25.87 -8.40 -1.87
C LYS A 153 25.05 -8.49 -0.58
N ARG A 154 24.87 -9.70 -0.08
CA ARG A 154 24.36 -9.95 1.25
C ARG A 154 25.40 -9.59 2.30
N LEU A 155 25.04 -8.78 3.29
CA LEU A 155 25.96 -8.39 4.34
C LEU A 155 26.07 -9.43 5.45
N GLN A 156 27.22 -9.43 6.15
CA GLN A 156 27.53 -10.39 7.20
C GLN A 156 26.52 -10.35 8.35
N SER A 157 26.09 -9.15 8.75
CA SER A 157 25.08 -8.95 9.79
C SER A 157 23.79 -9.68 9.49
N TYR A 158 23.31 -9.64 8.24
CA TYR A 158 22.12 -10.36 7.82
C TYR A 158 22.36 -11.86 7.69
N THR A 159 23.53 -12.28 7.16
CA THR A 159 23.93 -13.69 7.07
C THR A 159 23.90 -14.36 8.45
N GLU A 160 24.45 -13.72 9.47
CA GLU A 160 24.42 -14.22 10.85
C GLU A 160 22.99 -14.36 11.38
N ARG A 161 22.11 -13.40 11.12
CA ARG A 161 20.70 -13.49 11.52
C ARG A 161 19.93 -14.60 10.80
N LEU A 162 20.24 -14.87 9.54
CA LEU A 162 19.61 -15.97 8.81
C LEU A 162 19.94 -17.36 9.37
N THR A 163 20.99 -17.52 10.21
CA THR A 163 21.25 -18.76 10.95
C THR A 163 20.24 -18.99 12.08
N HIS A 164 19.55 -17.95 12.51
CA HIS A 164 18.48 -18.03 13.52
C HIS A 164 17.17 -18.48 12.84
N ILE A 165 16.85 -19.76 12.95
CA ILE A 165 15.73 -20.39 12.24
C ILE A 165 14.39 -19.63 12.39
N PRO A 166 13.97 -19.14 13.58
CA PRO A 166 12.73 -18.37 13.70
C PRO A 166 12.72 -17.06 12.89
N PHE A 167 13.86 -16.38 12.78
CA PHE A 167 13.99 -15.19 11.95
C PHE A 167 13.93 -15.54 10.45
N TYR A 168 14.73 -16.54 10.04
CA TYR A 168 14.74 -17.04 8.66
C TYR A 168 13.33 -17.43 8.19
N THR A 169 12.62 -18.24 9.00
CA THR A 169 11.27 -18.71 8.66
C THR A 169 10.29 -17.55 8.45
N GLN A 170 10.35 -16.50 9.29
CA GLN A 170 9.46 -15.35 9.14
C GLN A 170 9.82 -14.48 7.93
N VAL A 171 11.11 -14.32 7.61
CA VAL A 171 11.53 -13.64 6.37
C VAL A 171 11.04 -14.41 5.14
N GLU A 172 11.26 -15.73 5.12
CA GLU A 172 10.79 -16.59 4.02
C GLU A 172 9.27 -16.54 3.86
N ASP A 173 8.53 -16.52 4.97
CA ASP A 173 7.07 -16.43 4.98
C ASP A 173 6.56 -15.10 4.40
N ILE A 174 7.17 -13.97 4.80
CA ILE A 174 6.88 -12.65 4.23
C ILE A 174 7.10 -12.65 2.71
N ILE A 175 8.20 -13.23 2.24
CA ILE A 175 8.53 -13.33 0.82
C ILE A 175 7.47 -14.16 0.08
N LYS A 176 7.10 -15.33 0.62
CA LYS A 176 6.08 -16.22 0.02
C LYS A 176 4.74 -15.52 -0.13
N VAL A 177 4.28 -14.85 0.92
CA VAL A 177 3.01 -14.08 0.88
C VAL A 177 3.09 -12.97 -0.17
N GLY A 178 4.14 -12.15 -0.14
CA GLY A 178 4.27 -11.02 -1.05
C GLY A 178 4.34 -11.46 -2.53
N ILE A 179 5.12 -12.50 -2.84
CA ILE A 179 5.22 -13.04 -4.22
C ILE A 179 3.88 -13.65 -4.67
N ALA A 180 3.20 -14.41 -3.80
CA ALA A 180 1.91 -15.00 -4.14
C ALA A 180 0.86 -13.92 -4.44
N ARG A 181 0.78 -12.88 -3.59
CA ARG A 181 -0.10 -11.72 -3.81
C ARG A 181 0.20 -11.01 -5.11
N TYR A 182 1.49 -10.77 -5.42
CA TYR A 182 1.88 -10.15 -6.67
C TYR A 182 1.40 -10.93 -7.88
N LYS A 183 1.68 -12.24 -7.90
CA LYS A 183 1.31 -13.13 -9.01
C LYS A 183 -0.19 -13.24 -9.22
N GLU A 184 -0.96 -13.24 -8.15
CA GLU A 184 -2.42 -13.39 -8.21
C GLU A 184 -3.13 -12.09 -8.55
N LYS A 185 -2.77 -10.99 -7.86
CA LYS A 185 -3.55 -9.74 -7.90
C LYS A 185 -3.02 -8.72 -8.88
N TYR A 186 -1.70 -8.59 -8.98
CA TYR A 186 -1.10 -7.47 -9.70
C TYR A 186 -0.58 -7.88 -11.08
N LEU A 187 0.21 -8.96 -11.16
CA LEU A 187 0.84 -9.37 -12.42
C LEU A 187 -0.13 -9.51 -13.60
N PRO A 188 -1.33 -10.11 -13.46
CA PRO A 188 -2.25 -10.29 -14.59
C PRO A 188 -2.80 -8.99 -15.16
N GLY A 189 -2.81 -7.91 -14.38
CA GLY A 189 -3.42 -6.62 -14.76
C GLY A 189 -2.41 -5.52 -15.08
N ILE A 190 -1.11 -5.76 -14.90
CA ILE A 190 -0.08 -4.75 -15.17
C ILE A 190 -0.01 -4.45 -16.66
N LYS A 191 -0.03 -3.15 -16.98
CA LYS A 191 0.23 -2.62 -18.32
C LYS A 191 1.56 -1.88 -18.30
N SER A 192 2.25 -1.83 -19.43
CA SER A 192 3.57 -1.19 -19.56
C SER A 192 3.61 0.29 -19.13
N GLU A 193 2.49 0.98 -19.21
CA GLU A 193 2.38 2.43 -19.00
C GLU A 193 1.76 2.83 -17.66
N ASP A 194 1.14 1.88 -16.93
CA ASP A 194 0.48 2.15 -15.65
C ASP A 194 0.89 1.08 -14.62
N PRO A 195 1.58 1.45 -13.53
CA PRO A 195 1.98 0.51 -12.50
C PRO A 195 0.81 0.05 -11.61
N PHE A 196 -0.38 0.61 -11.81
CA PHE A 196 -1.57 0.30 -11.01
C PHE A 196 -2.54 -0.58 -11.78
N VAL A 197 -3.04 -1.61 -11.11
CA VAL A 197 -4.06 -2.52 -11.64
C VAL A 197 -5.45 -2.01 -11.24
N LEU A 198 -6.34 -1.83 -12.22
CA LEU A 198 -7.71 -1.36 -11.98
C LEU A 198 -8.41 -2.22 -10.92
N TYR A 199 -9.03 -1.51 -9.97
CA TYR A 199 -9.82 -2.04 -8.85
C TYR A 199 -9.05 -2.84 -7.80
N GLU A 200 -7.72 -2.96 -7.93
CA GLU A 200 -6.90 -3.45 -6.84
C GLU A 200 -6.70 -2.38 -5.75
N LYS A 201 -6.39 -2.83 -4.55
CA LYS A 201 -6.23 -1.95 -3.38
C LYS A 201 -4.77 -1.56 -3.15
N TYR A 202 -4.56 -0.26 -2.94
CA TYR A 202 -3.26 0.33 -2.64
C TYR A 202 -3.35 1.24 -1.42
N SER A 203 -2.38 1.16 -0.53
CA SER A 203 -2.14 2.21 0.46
C SER A 203 -1.39 3.38 -0.18
N ARG A 204 -1.39 4.55 0.46
CA ARG A 204 -0.57 5.68 0.01
C ARG A 204 0.93 5.36 0.01
N ARG A 205 1.36 4.45 0.91
CA ARG A 205 2.72 3.93 0.94
C ARG A 205 3.03 3.09 -0.31
N ASP A 206 2.10 2.24 -0.73
CA ASP A 206 2.24 1.45 -1.96
C ASP A 206 2.36 2.35 -3.19
N VAL A 207 1.60 3.44 -3.25
CA VAL A 207 1.73 4.44 -4.33
C VAL A 207 3.10 5.08 -4.31
N SER A 208 3.63 5.48 -3.15
CA SER A 208 5.00 6.01 -3.03
C SER A 208 6.05 5.02 -3.51
N LEU A 209 5.86 3.73 -3.21
CA LEU A 209 6.76 2.65 -3.62
C LEU A 209 6.73 2.43 -5.14
N LEU A 210 5.54 2.31 -5.72
CA LEU A 210 5.35 2.08 -7.16
C LEU A 210 5.81 3.25 -8.01
N MET A 211 5.68 4.49 -7.49
CA MET A 211 6.15 5.71 -8.16
C MET A 211 7.63 6.02 -7.90
N ASN A 212 8.37 5.11 -7.29
CA ASN A 212 9.81 5.25 -7.03
C ASN A 212 10.18 6.57 -6.35
N CYS A 213 9.40 6.98 -5.34
CA CYS A 213 9.61 8.27 -4.65
C CYS A 213 10.88 8.32 -3.78
N GLY A 214 11.64 7.22 -3.68
CA GLY A 214 12.81 7.11 -2.82
C GLY A 214 12.52 7.14 -1.32
N LYS A 215 11.30 7.55 -0.92
CA LYS A 215 10.84 7.58 0.46
C LYS A 215 9.32 7.45 0.55
N ASP A 216 8.83 7.08 1.72
CA ASP A 216 7.41 7.03 2.02
C ASP A 216 6.81 8.45 2.14
N LEU A 217 5.96 8.82 1.19
CA LEU A 217 5.24 10.09 1.16
C LEU A 217 3.82 10.00 1.75
N SER A 218 3.41 8.85 2.28
CA SER A 218 2.02 8.60 2.73
C SER A 218 1.48 9.65 3.70
N SER A 219 2.35 10.21 4.55
CA SER A 219 1.99 11.24 5.54
C SER A 219 1.66 12.62 4.93
N ILE A 220 1.99 12.86 3.67
CA ILE A 220 1.71 14.11 2.95
C ILE A 220 0.80 13.93 1.73
N MET A 221 0.23 12.74 1.56
CA MET A 221 -0.71 12.40 0.49
C MET A 221 -2.18 12.53 0.94
N TYR A 222 -2.52 13.59 1.64
CA TYR A 222 -3.91 13.83 2.06
C TYR A 222 -4.70 14.57 0.97
N GLY A 223 -5.77 13.91 0.48
CA GLY A 223 -6.61 14.44 -0.58
C GLY A 223 -5.96 14.35 -1.95
N MET A 224 -4.85 15.05 -2.18
CA MET A 224 -4.15 15.06 -3.46
C MET A 224 -2.63 15.14 -3.26
N LYS A 225 -1.89 14.50 -4.17
CA LYS A 225 -0.43 14.63 -4.27
C LYS A 225 0.01 14.58 -5.73
N ARG A 226 0.81 15.56 -6.14
CA ARG A 226 1.55 15.51 -7.41
C ARG A 226 2.91 14.84 -7.20
N ILE A 227 3.25 13.90 -8.06
CA ILE A 227 4.56 13.24 -8.17
C ILE A 227 4.96 13.35 -9.63
N GLU A 228 6.00 14.10 -9.92
CA GLU A 228 6.44 14.39 -11.29
C GLU A 228 5.30 14.96 -12.16
N ASN A 229 4.92 14.24 -13.22
CA ASN A 229 3.87 14.62 -14.15
C ASN A 229 2.50 14.03 -13.80
N ASP A 230 2.42 13.23 -12.74
CA ASP A 230 1.20 12.55 -12.31
C ASP A 230 0.58 13.21 -11.09
N VAL A 231 -0.74 13.20 -11.02
CA VAL A 231 -1.48 13.59 -9.82
C VAL A 231 -2.31 12.42 -9.31
N PHE A 232 -2.25 12.21 -8.00
CA PHE A 232 -2.95 11.16 -7.27
C PHE A 232 -3.98 11.78 -6.34
N ILE A 233 -5.26 11.44 -6.53
CA ILE A 233 -6.37 11.92 -5.69
C ILE A 233 -6.88 10.77 -4.85
N PHE A 234 -6.93 10.97 -3.53
CA PHE A 234 -7.35 9.98 -2.54
C PHE A 234 -8.64 10.44 -1.85
N ILE A 235 -9.71 9.68 -2.06
CA ILE A 235 -11.05 10.00 -1.57
C ILE A 235 -11.52 8.94 -0.58
N THR A 236 -12.08 9.39 0.54
CA THR A 236 -12.93 8.56 1.41
C THR A 236 -14.39 8.84 1.02
N TYR A 237 -15.10 7.83 0.55
CA TYR A 237 -16.46 7.97 0.01
C TYR A 237 -17.46 8.35 1.10
N HIS A 238 -17.43 7.65 2.24
CA HIS A 238 -18.20 7.98 3.44
C HIS A 238 -17.23 8.44 4.52
N LYS A 239 -17.14 9.75 4.72
CA LYS A 239 -16.37 10.32 5.83
C LYS A 239 -17.13 10.15 7.12
N GLU A 240 -16.50 9.73 8.22
CA GLU A 240 -17.09 9.85 9.54
C GLU A 240 -17.21 11.34 9.85
N GLU A 241 -18.42 11.87 9.76
CA GLU A 241 -18.68 13.25 10.13
C GLU A 241 -18.50 13.42 11.63
N SER A 242 -17.75 14.46 12.01
CA SER A 242 -17.94 15.08 13.31
C SER A 242 -19.42 15.52 13.42
N GLN A 243 -20.20 14.84 14.20
CA GLN A 243 -21.51 15.10 14.83
C GLN A 243 -22.39 16.31 14.39
N ASP A 244 -22.33 16.76 13.14
CA ASP A 244 -23.23 17.80 12.65
C ASP A 244 -24.22 17.23 11.62
N GLU A 245 -25.44 16.94 12.11
CA GLU A 245 -26.61 16.42 11.39
C GLU A 245 -27.15 17.34 10.27
N LYS A 246 -26.35 18.25 9.71
CA LYS A 246 -26.87 19.33 8.86
C LYS A 246 -26.77 19.17 7.35
N ASN A 247 -26.29 18.03 6.83
CA ASN A 247 -26.04 17.89 5.39
C ASN A 247 -26.83 16.75 4.73
N TYR A 248 -28.14 16.71 4.94
CA TYR A 248 -29.03 15.88 4.14
C TYR A 248 -29.97 16.79 3.33
N VAL A 249 -29.87 16.73 2.02
CA VAL A 249 -30.85 17.29 1.10
C VAL A 249 -31.67 16.11 0.55
N ASP A 250 -32.97 16.10 0.79
CA ASP A 250 -33.92 15.07 0.35
C ASP A 250 -33.56 13.62 0.75
N GLY A 251 -32.99 13.40 1.95
CA GLY A 251 -32.66 12.08 2.46
C GLY A 251 -31.44 11.43 1.77
N LYS A 252 -30.74 12.16 0.92
CA LYS A 252 -29.45 11.75 0.36
C LYS A 252 -28.35 12.58 1.00
N PRO A 253 -27.21 11.95 1.40
CA PRO A 253 -26.06 12.72 1.87
C PRO A 253 -25.61 13.68 0.78
N ASP A 254 -25.44 14.94 1.11
CA ASP A 254 -24.81 15.94 0.23
C ASP A 254 -23.31 15.68 0.16
N TYR A 255 -22.95 14.49 -0.37
CA TYR A 255 -21.57 14.14 -0.63
C TYR A 255 -21.12 14.85 -1.90
N ALA A 256 -20.30 15.86 -1.69
CA ALA A 256 -19.63 16.55 -2.78
C ALA A 256 -18.67 15.63 -3.57
N ASP A 257 -18.28 14.47 -2.99
CA ASP A 257 -17.36 13.49 -3.56
C ASP A 257 -18.14 12.19 -3.86
N ALA A 258 -18.72 12.06 -5.07
CA ALA A 258 -19.55 10.91 -5.42
C ALA A 258 -19.51 10.56 -6.90
N PHE A 259 -19.72 9.30 -7.22
CA PHE A 259 -20.05 8.86 -8.56
C PHE A 259 -21.50 9.26 -8.91
N GLU A 260 -21.68 10.05 -9.97
CA GLU A 260 -22.97 10.36 -10.56
C GLU A 260 -23.51 9.15 -11.35
N ASP A 261 -22.63 8.53 -12.09
CA ASP A 261 -22.81 7.26 -12.78
C ASP A 261 -21.51 6.45 -12.79
N ASN A 262 -21.37 5.43 -13.61
CA ASN A 262 -20.18 4.60 -13.65
C ASN A 262 -18.97 5.25 -14.38
N LEU A 263 -19.12 6.42 -14.98
CA LEU A 263 -18.05 7.15 -15.69
C LEU A 263 -17.78 8.52 -15.10
N ILE A 264 -18.74 9.14 -14.44
CA ILE A 264 -18.63 10.52 -13.97
C ILE A 264 -18.49 10.53 -12.44
N PHE A 265 -17.40 11.14 -11.98
CA PHE A 265 -17.14 11.41 -10.57
C PHE A 265 -17.15 12.91 -10.29
N LYS A 266 -17.92 13.33 -9.28
CA LYS A 266 -17.95 14.70 -8.78
C LYS A 266 -17.02 14.78 -7.57
N TRP A 267 -16.20 15.83 -7.53
CA TRP A 267 -15.23 16.05 -6.45
C TRP A 267 -15.17 17.52 -6.06
N ASP A 268 -15.10 17.76 -4.76
CA ASP A 268 -14.81 19.08 -4.20
C ASP A 268 -13.35 19.12 -3.73
N SER A 269 -12.62 20.17 -4.11
CA SER A 269 -11.28 20.38 -3.56
C SER A 269 -11.33 20.63 -2.05
N GLN A 270 -10.19 20.53 -1.38
CA GLN A 270 -10.09 20.91 0.03
C GLN A 270 -10.51 22.37 0.24
N ILE A 271 -11.08 22.68 1.42
CA ILE A 271 -11.44 24.03 1.84
C ILE A 271 -10.22 24.95 1.73
N GLY A 272 -10.40 26.15 1.16
CA GLY A 272 -9.35 27.10 0.88
C GLY A 272 -8.61 26.85 -0.45
N LYS A 273 -9.03 25.89 -1.27
CA LYS A 273 -8.40 25.53 -2.56
C LYS A 273 -9.30 25.92 -3.74
N GLY A 274 -9.40 27.21 -4.01
CA GLY A 274 -10.05 27.73 -5.22
C GLY A 274 -9.27 27.39 -6.49
N LEU A 275 -9.88 27.64 -7.66
CA LEU A 275 -9.38 27.26 -8.98
C LEU A 275 -7.97 27.81 -9.27
N ASP A 276 -7.65 29.00 -8.79
CA ASP A 276 -6.34 29.67 -9.00
C ASP A 276 -5.25 29.22 -8.02
N SER A 277 -5.58 28.35 -7.06
CA SER A 277 -4.62 27.84 -6.08
C SER A 277 -3.55 26.96 -6.75
N SER A 278 -2.34 26.92 -6.16
CA SER A 278 -1.28 25.98 -6.60
C SER A 278 -1.77 24.52 -6.58
N TYR A 279 -2.59 24.17 -5.60
CA TYR A 279 -3.21 22.86 -5.49
C TYR A 279 -4.02 22.49 -6.74
N MET A 280 -4.89 23.39 -7.21
CA MET A 280 -5.69 23.12 -8.43
C MET A 280 -4.86 23.22 -9.70
N LYS A 281 -3.85 24.09 -9.75
CA LYS A 281 -2.89 24.12 -10.87
C LYS A 281 -2.13 22.80 -11.02
N ASP A 282 -1.77 22.17 -9.90
CA ASP A 282 -1.16 20.82 -9.92
C ASP A 282 -2.12 19.76 -10.48
N VAL A 283 -3.41 19.80 -10.07
CA VAL A 283 -4.42 18.85 -10.57
C VAL A 283 -4.67 19.05 -12.07
N LEU A 284 -4.91 20.30 -12.49
CA LEU A 284 -5.27 20.58 -13.87
C LEU A 284 -4.10 20.43 -14.85
N GLY A 285 -2.88 20.75 -14.40
CA GLY A 285 -1.66 20.73 -15.21
C GLY A 285 -0.91 19.40 -15.21
N ALA A 286 -1.39 18.37 -14.53
CA ALA A 286 -0.78 17.04 -14.58
C ALA A 286 -1.10 16.34 -15.89
N ASP A 287 -0.14 15.57 -16.41
CA ASP A 287 -0.33 14.78 -17.64
C ASP A 287 -1.27 13.60 -17.39
N ARG A 288 -1.06 12.87 -16.29
CA ARG A 288 -1.91 11.76 -15.87
C ARG A 288 -2.55 12.05 -14.52
N LYS A 289 -3.82 11.73 -14.40
CA LYS A 289 -4.62 11.97 -13.19
C LYS A 289 -5.22 10.67 -12.72
N HIS A 290 -4.87 10.25 -11.50
CA HIS A 290 -5.23 8.95 -10.93
C HIS A 290 -6.20 9.13 -9.77
N LEU A 291 -7.29 8.35 -9.78
CA LEU A 291 -8.30 8.35 -8.72
C LEU A 291 -8.20 7.10 -7.85
N PHE A 292 -8.10 7.30 -6.54
CA PHE A 292 -8.09 6.27 -5.51
C PHE A 292 -9.24 6.50 -4.53
N VAL A 293 -10.09 5.51 -4.33
CA VAL A 293 -11.29 5.64 -3.50
C VAL A 293 -11.35 4.52 -2.47
N LYS A 294 -11.62 4.84 -1.24
CA LYS A 294 -11.99 3.88 -0.18
C LYS A 294 -13.40 4.15 0.32
N LYS A 295 -14.09 3.13 0.84
CA LYS A 295 -15.47 3.28 1.29
C LYS A 295 -15.57 4.17 2.52
N SER A 296 -14.73 3.95 3.54
CA SER A 296 -14.82 4.65 4.83
C SER A 296 -13.45 4.83 5.48
N ASP A 297 -13.42 5.56 6.59
CA ASP A 297 -12.21 5.77 7.38
C ASP A 297 -11.71 4.52 8.10
N ALA A 298 -12.55 3.50 8.26
CA ALA A 298 -12.12 2.19 8.74
C ALA A 298 -11.16 1.46 7.79
N GLU A 299 -11.16 1.80 6.50
CA GLU A 299 -10.24 1.23 5.51
C GLU A 299 -8.93 2.02 5.44
N THR A 300 -7.82 1.31 5.31
CA THR A 300 -6.47 1.90 5.18
C THR A 300 -5.97 1.96 3.74
N SER A 301 -6.56 1.15 2.86
CA SER A 301 -6.20 1.06 1.44
C SER A 301 -7.36 1.52 0.56
N PHE A 302 -7.03 2.03 -0.62
CA PHE A 302 -7.94 2.61 -1.58
C PHE A 302 -8.01 1.73 -2.82
N TYR A 303 -9.18 1.54 -3.39
CA TYR A 303 -9.32 0.98 -4.72
C TYR A 303 -8.78 1.96 -5.77
N TYR A 304 -7.96 1.48 -6.66
CA TYR A 304 -7.56 2.25 -7.84
C TYR A 304 -8.68 2.25 -8.86
N MET A 305 -9.28 3.43 -9.07
CA MET A 305 -10.42 3.60 -9.99
C MET A 305 -9.99 3.86 -11.43
N GLY A 306 -8.68 4.03 -11.68
CA GLY A 306 -8.13 4.34 -12.99
C GLY A 306 -7.78 5.82 -13.17
N GLN A 307 -7.41 6.16 -14.41
CA GLN A 307 -7.14 7.53 -14.82
C GLN A 307 -8.44 8.24 -15.22
N PHE A 308 -8.41 9.57 -15.16
CA PHE A 308 -9.55 10.41 -15.51
C PHE A 308 -9.14 11.69 -16.21
N ASP A 309 -10.06 12.29 -16.97
CA ASP A 309 -9.97 13.64 -17.51
C ASP A 309 -10.87 14.58 -16.72
N VAL A 310 -10.46 15.85 -16.64
CA VAL A 310 -11.29 16.91 -16.07
C VAL A 310 -12.20 17.46 -17.16
N LEU A 311 -13.53 17.25 -17.03
CA LEU A 311 -14.51 17.81 -17.95
C LEU A 311 -14.84 19.27 -17.60
N GLU A 312 -14.95 19.56 -16.32
CA GLU A 312 -15.28 20.87 -15.83
C GLU A 312 -14.59 21.13 -14.49
N ALA A 313 -14.09 22.35 -14.29
CA ALA A 313 -13.63 22.82 -13.00
C ALA A 313 -14.12 24.28 -12.80
N ARG A 314 -14.82 24.53 -11.70
CA ARG A 314 -15.39 25.86 -11.41
C ARG A 314 -15.21 26.24 -9.96
N ASN A 315 -15.04 27.56 -9.72
CA ASN A 315 -15.01 28.10 -8.37
C ASN A 315 -16.38 27.93 -7.66
N ALA A 316 -16.31 27.59 -6.40
CA ALA A 316 -17.42 27.55 -5.48
C ALA A 316 -16.98 28.01 -4.08
N GLN A 317 -17.91 28.07 -3.16
CA GLN A 317 -17.61 28.37 -1.76
C GLN A 317 -18.21 27.30 -0.86
N LYS A 318 -17.51 26.98 0.23
CA LYS A 318 -17.96 26.07 1.26
C LYS A 318 -17.67 26.66 2.64
N GLU A 319 -18.56 26.45 3.58
CA GLU A 319 -18.38 26.87 4.96
C GLU A 319 -17.31 26.03 5.65
N ASP A 320 -16.37 26.66 6.36
CA ASP A 320 -15.39 25.97 7.21
C ASP A 320 -15.98 25.66 8.59
N ASN A 321 -15.27 24.90 9.44
CA ASN A 321 -15.70 24.53 10.79
C ASN A 321 -15.91 25.72 11.74
N ARG A 322 -15.60 26.95 11.28
CA ARG A 322 -15.80 28.20 12.04
C ARG A 322 -16.91 29.06 11.45
N GLY A 323 -17.71 28.51 10.55
CA GLY A 323 -18.80 29.24 9.89
C GLY A 323 -18.36 30.26 8.84
N ARG A 324 -17.13 30.19 8.31
CA ARG A 324 -16.62 31.15 7.32
C ARG A 324 -16.65 30.52 5.93
N MET A 325 -17.20 31.28 4.98
CA MET A 325 -17.17 30.89 3.56
C MET A 325 -15.74 30.90 3.03
N GLN A 326 -15.29 29.77 2.53
CA GLN A 326 -13.96 29.55 1.97
C GLN A 326 -14.04 29.11 0.51
N PRO A 327 -13.08 29.50 -0.33
CA PRO A 327 -13.06 29.06 -1.72
C PRO A 327 -12.79 27.55 -1.81
N ILE A 328 -13.53 26.90 -2.70
CA ILE A 328 -13.28 25.53 -3.15
C ILE A 328 -13.38 25.50 -4.68
N THR A 329 -12.92 24.40 -5.27
CA THR A 329 -13.15 24.08 -6.68
C THR A 329 -14.03 22.84 -6.78
N LYS A 330 -15.13 22.95 -7.50
CA LYS A 330 -15.94 21.78 -7.90
C LYS A 330 -15.43 21.25 -9.22
N VAL A 331 -15.13 19.97 -9.25
CA VAL A 331 -14.54 19.29 -10.41
C VAL A 331 -15.45 18.15 -10.85
N THR A 332 -15.71 18.08 -12.15
CA THR A 332 -16.34 16.95 -12.81
C THR A 332 -15.26 16.14 -13.52
N MET A 333 -15.08 14.91 -13.12
CA MET A 333 -14.09 13.98 -13.67
C MET A 333 -14.79 12.95 -14.54
N LYS A 334 -14.21 12.65 -15.72
CA LYS A 334 -14.62 11.53 -16.55
C LYS A 334 -13.57 10.45 -16.48
N MET A 335 -13.95 9.28 -15.96
CA MET A 335 -13.09 8.12 -15.88
C MET A 335 -12.76 7.57 -17.27
N HIS A 336 -11.53 7.10 -17.49
CA HIS A 336 -11.14 6.43 -18.75
C HIS A 336 -11.80 5.05 -18.90
N HIS A 337 -12.21 4.44 -17.79
CA HIS A 337 -12.92 3.15 -17.75
C HIS A 337 -14.15 3.25 -16.88
N ALA A 338 -15.25 2.66 -17.35
CA ALA A 338 -16.47 2.55 -16.55
C ALA A 338 -16.20 1.71 -15.29
N VAL A 339 -16.60 2.24 -14.13
CA VAL A 339 -16.44 1.54 -12.85
C VAL A 339 -17.35 0.31 -12.83
N ARG A 340 -16.85 -0.83 -12.34
CA ARG A 340 -17.62 -2.05 -12.18
C ARG A 340 -18.80 -1.82 -11.26
N GLU A 341 -19.96 -2.35 -11.64
CA GLU A 341 -21.21 -2.14 -10.90
C GLU A 341 -21.16 -2.69 -9.45
N ASP A 342 -20.49 -3.82 -9.23
CA ASP A 342 -20.36 -4.41 -7.89
C ASP A 342 -19.55 -3.49 -6.96
N LEU A 343 -18.47 -2.89 -7.46
CA LEU A 343 -17.66 -1.94 -6.73
C LEU A 343 -18.41 -0.63 -6.49
N LEU A 344 -19.10 -0.13 -7.50
CA LEU A 344 -19.92 1.08 -7.39
C LEU A 344 -21.01 0.90 -6.31
N ARG A 345 -21.74 -0.22 -6.35
CA ARG A 345 -22.73 -0.57 -5.32
C ARG A 345 -22.11 -0.72 -3.93
N TYR A 346 -20.91 -1.32 -3.85
CA TYR A 346 -20.20 -1.41 -2.58
C TYR A 346 -19.86 -0.03 -2.00
N LEU A 347 -19.32 0.88 -2.82
CA LEU A 347 -18.98 2.24 -2.38
C LEU A 347 -20.22 3.03 -1.97
N GLN A 348 -21.33 2.93 -2.72
CA GLN A 348 -22.56 3.65 -2.46
C GLN A 348 -23.41 3.08 -1.32
N SER A 349 -23.19 1.81 -0.94
CA SER A 349 -23.97 1.19 0.15
C SER A 349 -23.66 1.84 1.50
N HIS A 350 -24.71 2.03 2.33
CA HIS A 350 -24.53 2.56 3.68
C HIS A 350 -23.55 1.73 4.51
N ILE A 351 -22.83 2.40 5.40
CA ILE A 351 -22.00 1.72 6.41
C ILE A 351 -22.98 1.17 7.43
N THR A 352 -23.23 -0.15 7.42
CA THR A 352 -23.89 -0.81 8.55
C THR A 352 -22.95 -0.77 9.74
N ALA A 353 -23.40 -0.12 10.82
CA ALA A 353 -22.69 0.01 12.09
C ALA A 353 -22.38 -1.35 12.72
#